data_2417a313de3d4168fbeaed44b50b873b
#
_entry.id   2417a313de3d4168fbeaed44b50b873b
#
_cell.length_a   1.000
_cell.length_b   1.000
_cell.length_c   1.000
_cell.angle_alpha   90.00
_cell.angle_beta   90.00
_cell.angle_gamma   90.00
#
_symmetry.space_group_name_H-M   'P 1'
#
loop_
_entity.id
_entity.type
_entity.pdbx_description
1 polymer ?
#
loop_
_entity_poly.entity_id
_entity_poly.type
_entity_poly.pdbx_seq_one_letter_code
_entity_poly.pdbx_strand_id
1 'polypeptide(L)'
;MIWTMLMLLPYFVSNAHNDYKVGSLPWPFFTIADLIHIGVFYTNAFYLFPRFLNRRRWWLYLLGSFLLILCSFELKLLTQTIFFPEVQNTNKFFIGPSVGVYIISCIYRVILDRIRIERQQKERQAEQLATELKFLRSQISPHFLFNVLTNLVSLARKRSDQLEPALIKLSDLMRYMLYDTQGKRVELRTEVEYLNSYVELQKLRFGNDVEIVSRIELKEQDQSNSIEPMLLIPFVENAFKHGVSIVERPQIDMRLSVNGDRLTFEVCNTFDEAFAGGKEESSGLGLKNVVSRLNLLYEGKHDLTIRKENNQFHITLNLQFV
;
A
#
# COMPACT_ATOMS: atom_id res chain seq x y z
N MET A 1 -21.03 30.54 -12.73
CA MET A 1 -22.50 30.40 -12.71
C MET A 1 -23.14 30.98 -11.43
N ILE A 2 -22.80 30.55 -10.20
CA ILE A 2 -23.41 31.09 -8.95
C ILE A 2 -23.17 32.59 -8.80
N TRP A 3 -21.96 33.06 -8.97
CA TRP A 3 -21.62 34.49 -8.87
C TRP A 3 -22.31 35.34 -9.91
N THR A 4 -22.42 34.89 -11.16
CA THR A 4 -23.17 35.63 -12.20
C THR A 4 -24.63 35.74 -11.90
N MET A 5 -25.23 34.72 -11.30
CA MET A 5 -26.64 34.76 -10.86
C MET A 5 -26.83 35.73 -9.70
N LEU A 6 -25.93 35.77 -8.71
CA LEU A 6 -25.98 36.72 -7.59
C LEU A 6 -25.79 38.16 -8.07
N MET A 7 -24.87 38.42 -8.99
CA MET A 7 -24.67 39.76 -9.55
C MET A 7 -25.87 40.32 -10.34
N LEU A 8 -26.63 39.43 -10.98
CA LEU A 8 -27.80 39.80 -11.75
C LEU A 8 -29.09 39.88 -10.90
N LEU A 9 -29.09 39.26 -9.72
CA LEU A 9 -30.26 39.21 -8.83
C LEU A 9 -30.81 40.62 -8.46
N PRO A 10 -29.96 41.61 -8.07
CA PRO A 10 -30.44 42.97 -7.77
C PRO A 10 -31.13 43.63 -8.94
N TYR A 11 -30.69 43.38 -10.17
CA TYR A 11 -31.31 43.89 -11.37
C TYR A 11 -32.73 43.32 -11.58
N PHE A 12 -32.93 42.02 -11.37
CA PHE A 12 -34.23 41.38 -11.50
C PHE A 12 -35.19 41.71 -10.38
N VAL A 13 -34.70 42.01 -9.19
CA VAL A 13 -35.52 42.40 -8.02
C VAL A 13 -35.91 43.87 -8.08
N SER A 14 -35.08 44.73 -8.69
CA SER A 14 -35.40 46.15 -8.89
C SER A 14 -36.33 46.32 -10.09
N ASN A 15 -37.34 47.18 -9.94
CA ASN A 15 -38.29 47.49 -11.02
C ASN A 15 -38.63 49.00 -11.05
N ALA A 16 -39.35 49.43 -12.07
CA ALA A 16 -39.75 50.81 -12.23
C ALA A 16 -40.64 51.35 -11.10
N HIS A 17 -41.39 50.47 -10.40
CA HIS A 17 -42.19 50.81 -9.23
C HIS A 17 -41.37 51.24 -8.03
N ASN A 18 -40.12 50.74 -7.93
CA ASN A 18 -39.20 51.00 -6.84
C ASN A 18 -38.02 51.91 -7.26
N ASP A 19 -38.18 52.73 -8.33
CA ASP A 19 -37.15 53.57 -8.91
C ASP A 19 -35.81 52.81 -9.16
N TYR A 20 -35.92 51.53 -9.54
CA TYR A 20 -34.77 50.63 -9.71
C TYR A 20 -33.87 50.52 -8.46
N LYS A 21 -34.49 50.61 -7.26
CA LYS A 21 -33.81 50.47 -5.96
C LYS A 21 -34.14 49.13 -5.32
N VAL A 22 -33.20 48.60 -4.56
CA VAL A 22 -33.40 47.47 -3.65
C VAL A 22 -33.29 48.04 -2.23
N GLY A 23 -34.44 48.24 -1.58
CA GLY A 23 -34.50 49.03 -0.36
C GLY A 23 -34.17 50.51 -0.60
N SER A 24 -33.20 51.06 0.09
CA SER A 24 -32.72 52.46 -0.06
C SER A 24 -31.61 52.64 -1.06
N LEU A 25 -31.05 51.55 -1.60
CA LEU A 25 -29.83 51.55 -2.47
C LEU A 25 -30.21 51.21 -3.91
N PRO A 26 -29.59 51.89 -4.90
CA PRO A 26 -29.74 51.55 -6.31
C PRO A 26 -29.09 50.19 -6.63
N TRP A 27 -29.66 49.43 -7.59
CA TRP A 27 -29.18 48.11 -7.95
C TRP A 27 -27.69 48.05 -8.34
N PRO A 28 -27.04 49.05 -9.01
CA PRO A 28 -25.61 48.97 -9.37
C PRO A 28 -24.69 48.90 -8.15
N PHE A 29 -25.11 49.46 -6.99
CA PHE A 29 -24.34 49.35 -5.76
C PHE A 29 -24.17 47.88 -5.34
N PHE A 30 -25.23 47.08 -5.44
CA PHE A 30 -25.18 45.66 -5.07
C PHE A 30 -24.26 44.85 -6.01
N THR A 31 -24.26 45.18 -7.30
CA THR A 31 -23.36 44.55 -8.26
C THR A 31 -21.90 44.82 -7.93
N ILE A 32 -21.56 46.07 -7.54
CA ILE A 32 -20.20 46.41 -7.09
C ILE A 32 -19.89 45.71 -5.76
N ALA A 33 -20.84 45.67 -4.84
CA ALA A 33 -20.67 44.99 -3.55
C ALA A 33 -20.44 43.47 -3.73
N ASP A 34 -21.05 42.84 -4.73
CA ASP A 34 -20.82 41.43 -5.04
C ASP A 34 -19.45 41.15 -5.60
N LEU A 35 -18.84 42.09 -6.34
CA LEU A 35 -17.42 42.00 -6.71
C LEU A 35 -16.49 41.99 -5.47
N ILE A 36 -16.80 42.83 -4.48
CA ILE A 36 -16.08 42.85 -3.20
C ILE A 36 -16.28 41.53 -2.46
N HIS A 37 -17.50 40.98 -2.46
CA HIS A 37 -17.81 39.68 -1.85
C HIS A 37 -17.06 38.52 -2.51
N ILE A 38 -16.90 38.52 -3.85
CA ILE A 38 -16.07 37.56 -4.57
C ILE A 38 -14.62 37.64 -4.04
N GLY A 39 -14.08 38.84 -3.90
CA GLY A 39 -12.75 39.05 -3.31
C GLY A 39 -12.63 38.47 -1.90
N VAL A 40 -13.61 38.75 -1.02
CA VAL A 40 -13.68 38.21 0.34
C VAL A 40 -13.69 36.67 0.33
N PHE A 41 -14.57 36.09 -0.49
CA PHE A 41 -14.71 34.63 -0.59
C PHE A 41 -13.42 33.94 -1.00
N TYR A 42 -12.83 34.36 -2.12
CA TYR A 42 -11.64 33.71 -2.65
C TYR A 42 -10.39 33.95 -1.78
N THR A 43 -10.24 35.18 -1.23
CA THR A 43 -9.12 35.47 -0.32
C THR A 43 -9.19 34.64 0.94
N ASN A 44 -10.38 34.47 1.54
CA ASN A 44 -10.51 33.61 2.71
C ASN A 44 -10.32 32.13 2.34
N ALA A 45 -11.08 31.60 1.35
CA ALA A 45 -11.10 30.18 1.05
C ALA A 45 -9.75 29.63 0.54
N PHE A 46 -9.00 30.39 -0.24
CA PHE A 46 -7.79 29.89 -0.91
C PHE A 46 -6.48 30.47 -0.36
N TYR A 47 -6.52 31.56 0.41
CA TYR A 47 -5.31 32.15 0.98
C TYR A 47 -5.28 32.14 2.51
N LEU A 48 -6.23 32.79 3.19
CA LEU A 48 -6.20 32.91 4.65
C LEU A 48 -6.37 31.56 5.35
N PHE A 49 -7.44 30.85 5.01
CA PHE A 49 -7.78 29.59 5.67
C PHE A 49 -6.66 28.55 5.54
N PRO A 50 -6.15 28.18 4.34
CA PRO A 50 -5.12 27.16 4.22
C PRO A 50 -3.76 27.57 4.75
N ARG A 51 -3.43 28.88 4.73
CA ARG A 51 -2.11 29.37 5.12
C ARG A 51 -1.96 29.52 6.63
N PHE A 52 -3.01 29.91 7.31
CA PHE A 52 -2.95 30.23 8.73
C PHE A 52 -3.72 29.23 9.62
N LEU A 53 -4.95 28.91 9.31
CA LEU A 53 -5.76 28.02 10.14
C LEU A 53 -5.25 26.56 10.06
N ASN A 54 -4.98 26.03 8.90
CA ASN A 54 -4.44 24.67 8.71
C ASN A 54 -3.01 24.51 9.27
N ARG A 55 -2.27 25.62 9.46
CA ARG A 55 -0.92 25.62 10.06
C ARG A 55 -0.90 25.93 11.56
N ARG A 56 -2.02 25.82 12.25
CA ARG A 56 -2.19 26.13 13.68
C ARG A 56 -1.83 27.57 14.08
N ARG A 57 -1.81 28.50 13.16
CA ARG A 57 -1.57 29.93 13.42
C ARG A 57 -2.93 30.67 13.49
N TRP A 58 -3.82 30.18 14.35
CA TRP A 58 -5.21 30.64 14.43
C TRP A 58 -5.36 32.13 14.74
N TRP A 59 -4.46 32.69 15.53
CA TRP A 59 -4.48 34.13 15.85
C TRP A 59 -4.21 35.02 14.62
N LEU A 60 -3.29 34.62 13.71
CA LEU A 60 -3.06 35.32 12.43
C LEU A 60 -4.26 35.17 11.50
N TYR A 61 -4.94 34.04 11.56
CA TYR A 61 -6.17 33.84 10.82
C TYR A 61 -7.27 34.79 11.30
N LEU A 62 -7.48 34.92 12.61
CA LEU A 62 -8.47 35.87 13.18
C LEU A 62 -8.14 37.31 12.83
N LEU A 63 -6.89 37.73 12.96
CA LEU A 63 -6.44 39.05 12.56
C LEU A 63 -6.68 39.32 11.08
N GLY A 64 -6.27 38.39 10.21
CA GLY A 64 -6.46 38.49 8.77
C GLY A 64 -7.94 38.53 8.37
N SER A 65 -8.79 37.75 9.04
CA SER A 65 -10.25 37.73 8.84
C SER A 65 -10.88 39.06 9.25
N PHE A 66 -10.47 39.61 10.39
CA PHE A 66 -10.92 40.93 10.85
C PHE A 66 -10.56 42.02 9.85
N LEU A 67 -9.30 42.03 9.40
CA LEU A 67 -8.83 43.00 8.41
C LEU A 67 -9.56 42.85 7.07
N LEU A 68 -9.84 41.62 6.64
CA LEU A 68 -10.56 41.36 5.40
C LEU A 68 -12.00 41.91 5.44
N ILE A 69 -12.73 41.69 6.56
CA ILE A 69 -14.08 42.20 6.76
C ILE A 69 -14.07 43.73 6.86
N LEU A 70 -13.12 44.29 7.59
CA LEU A 70 -12.95 45.75 7.70
C LEU A 70 -12.69 46.37 6.33
N CYS A 71 -11.75 45.84 5.56
CA CYS A 71 -11.45 46.28 4.20
C CYS A 71 -12.68 46.23 3.29
N SER A 72 -13.47 45.15 3.38
CA SER A 72 -14.74 44.99 2.66
C SER A 72 -15.74 46.07 3.04
N PHE A 73 -15.80 46.46 4.32
CA PHE A 73 -16.68 47.53 4.82
C PHE A 73 -16.26 48.89 4.27
N GLU A 74 -14.98 49.22 4.41
CA GLU A 74 -14.40 50.51 3.91
C GLU A 74 -14.56 50.68 2.39
N LEU A 75 -14.33 49.61 1.62
CA LEU A 75 -14.55 49.64 0.17
C LEU A 75 -16.00 49.92 -0.22
N LYS A 76 -16.98 49.34 0.50
CA LYS A 76 -18.38 49.61 0.25
C LYS A 76 -18.78 51.02 0.65
N LEU A 77 -18.21 51.53 1.77
CA LEU A 77 -18.45 52.90 2.20
C LEU A 77 -17.87 53.89 1.18
N LEU A 78 -16.65 53.64 0.68
CA LEU A 78 -16.03 54.45 -0.37
C LEU A 78 -16.86 54.43 -1.66
N THR A 79 -17.34 53.26 -2.06
CA THR A 79 -18.23 53.08 -3.22
C THR A 79 -19.51 53.94 -3.07
N GLN A 80 -20.12 53.89 -1.88
CA GLN A 80 -21.33 54.70 -1.59
C GLN A 80 -21.01 56.19 -1.69
N THR A 81 -19.92 56.63 -1.05
CA THR A 81 -19.56 58.07 -0.96
C THR A 81 -19.24 58.68 -2.32
N ILE A 82 -18.58 57.91 -3.20
CA ILE A 82 -18.14 58.38 -4.51
C ILE A 82 -19.28 58.32 -5.54
N PHE A 83 -19.96 57.20 -5.61
CA PHE A 83 -20.93 56.93 -6.69
C PHE A 83 -22.38 57.20 -6.33
N PHE A 84 -22.73 57.21 -5.01
CA PHE A 84 -24.12 57.34 -4.53
C PHE A 84 -24.22 58.32 -3.32
N PRO A 85 -23.76 59.55 -3.42
CA PRO A 85 -23.67 60.49 -2.28
C PRO A 85 -25.02 60.88 -1.70
N GLU A 86 -26.11 60.76 -2.50
CA GLU A 86 -27.49 61.12 -2.06
C GLU A 86 -28.09 60.11 -1.09
N VAL A 87 -27.50 58.90 -0.93
CA VAL A 87 -28.04 57.84 -0.10
C VAL A 87 -27.41 57.86 1.28
N GLN A 88 -28.16 58.29 2.29
CA GLN A 88 -27.68 58.35 3.67
C GLN A 88 -28.11 57.17 4.52
N ASN A 89 -27.36 56.83 5.60
CA ASN A 89 -27.70 55.88 6.65
C ASN A 89 -27.90 54.37 6.25
N THR A 90 -27.06 53.86 5.36
CA THR A 90 -27.15 52.45 4.89
C THR A 90 -26.09 51.51 5.46
N ASN A 91 -25.22 51.97 6.36
CA ASN A 91 -24.08 51.21 6.90
C ASN A 91 -24.46 49.84 7.50
N LYS A 92 -25.67 49.69 8.03
CA LYS A 92 -26.20 48.42 8.55
C LYS A 92 -26.30 47.29 7.51
N PHE A 93 -26.36 47.64 6.21
CA PHE A 93 -26.43 46.65 5.12
C PHE A 93 -25.05 46.22 4.62
N PHE A 94 -23.92 46.76 5.13
CA PHE A 94 -22.59 46.47 4.59
C PHE A 94 -21.91 45.28 5.26
N ILE A 95 -22.09 45.13 6.58
CA ILE A 95 -21.38 44.09 7.36
C ILE A 95 -22.03 42.71 7.20
N GLY A 96 -23.38 42.64 7.34
CA GLY A 96 -24.12 41.38 7.35
C GLY A 96 -23.81 40.47 6.15
N PRO A 97 -23.99 40.95 4.90
CA PRO A 97 -23.66 40.15 3.70
C PRO A 97 -22.18 39.72 3.62
N SER A 98 -21.25 40.60 4.03
CA SER A 98 -19.82 40.26 4.03
C SER A 98 -19.48 39.12 5.00
N VAL A 99 -20.07 39.14 6.19
CA VAL A 99 -19.95 38.06 7.19
C VAL A 99 -20.61 36.79 6.67
N GLY A 100 -21.77 36.89 6.03
CA GLY A 100 -22.43 35.73 5.41
C GLY A 100 -21.57 35.05 4.35
N VAL A 101 -21.02 35.83 3.40
CA VAL A 101 -20.13 35.32 2.37
C VAL A 101 -18.84 34.74 2.98
N TYR A 102 -18.30 35.37 4.02
CA TYR A 102 -17.15 34.86 4.76
C TYR A 102 -17.44 33.48 5.39
N ILE A 103 -18.58 33.31 6.05
CA ILE A 103 -18.99 32.01 6.63
C ILE A 103 -19.15 30.96 5.54
N ILE A 104 -19.78 31.30 4.42
CA ILE A 104 -19.94 30.40 3.27
C ILE A 104 -18.55 29.98 2.74
N SER A 105 -17.60 30.90 2.66
CA SER A 105 -16.23 30.60 2.23
C SER A 105 -15.51 29.63 3.18
N CYS A 106 -15.74 29.73 4.49
CA CYS A 106 -15.22 28.79 5.48
C CYS A 106 -15.82 27.40 5.29
N ILE A 107 -17.15 27.30 5.18
CA ILE A 107 -17.85 26.03 4.96
C ILE A 107 -17.37 25.36 3.66
N TYR A 108 -17.31 26.13 2.58
CA TYR A 108 -16.81 25.65 1.29
C TYR A 108 -15.40 25.08 1.40
N ARG A 109 -14.50 25.77 2.10
CA ARG A 109 -13.13 25.30 2.29
C ARG A 109 -13.05 24.02 3.12
N VAL A 110 -13.80 23.93 4.22
CA VAL A 110 -13.86 22.72 5.06
C VAL A 110 -14.36 21.53 4.24
N ILE A 111 -15.38 21.71 3.41
CA ILE A 111 -15.89 20.63 2.53
C ILE A 111 -14.81 20.19 1.54
N LEU A 112 -14.13 21.13 0.88
CA LEU A 112 -13.04 20.79 -0.06
C LEU A 112 -11.90 20.03 0.61
N ASP A 113 -11.48 20.46 1.81
CA ASP A 113 -10.42 19.79 2.55
C ASP A 113 -10.85 18.38 2.99
N ARG A 114 -12.11 18.18 3.41
CA ARG A 114 -12.65 16.85 3.71
C ARG A 114 -12.65 15.93 2.49
N ILE A 115 -13.15 16.40 1.36
CA ILE A 115 -13.16 15.61 0.11
C ILE A 115 -11.72 15.22 -0.28
N ARG A 116 -10.77 16.13 -0.14
CA ARG A 116 -9.35 15.86 -0.44
C ARG A 116 -8.77 14.80 0.48
N ILE A 117 -9.01 14.90 1.79
CA ILE A 117 -8.54 13.94 2.79
C ILE A 117 -9.14 12.55 2.53
N GLU A 118 -10.45 12.46 2.30
CA GLU A 118 -11.13 11.19 1.98
C GLU A 118 -10.56 10.54 0.71
N ARG A 119 -10.32 11.34 -0.33
CA ARG A 119 -9.72 10.85 -1.57
C ARG A 119 -8.32 10.29 -1.33
N GLN A 120 -7.47 11.02 -0.59
CA GLN A 120 -6.12 10.55 -0.26
C GLN A 120 -6.15 9.28 0.61
N GLN A 121 -7.10 9.16 1.54
CA GLN A 121 -7.26 7.94 2.33
C GLN A 121 -7.65 6.74 1.47
N LYS A 122 -8.60 6.91 0.54
CA LYS A 122 -9.01 5.85 -0.40
C LYS A 122 -7.86 5.42 -1.32
N GLU A 123 -7.09 6.38 -1.84
CA GLU A 123 -5.91 6.10 -2.67
C GLU A 123 -4.87 5.28 -1.88
N ARG A 124 -4.55 5.68 -0.64
CA ARG A 124 -3.63 4.91 0.23
C ARG A 124 -4.13 3.50 0.56
N GLN A 125 -5.42 3.35 0.85
CA GLN A 125 -6.02 2.04 1.09
C GLN A 125 -5.93 1.14 -0.15
N ALA A 126 -6.19 1.70 -1.34
CA ALA A 126 -6.07 0.97 -2.60
C ALA A 126 -4.62 0.53 -2.88
N GLU A 127 -3.63 1.40 -2.62
CA GLU A 127 -2.20 1.08 -2.75
C GLU A 127 -1.77 -0.01 -1.75
N GLN A 128 -2.23 0.07 -0.50
CA GLN A 128 -1.96 -0.96 0.51
C GLN A 128 -2.53 -2.31 0.08
N LEU A 129 -3.81 -2.34 -0.33
CA LEU A 129 -4.45 -3.57 -0.81
C LEU A 129 -3.77 -4.14 -2.06
N ALA A 130 -3.38 -3.29 -3.01
CA ALA A 130 -2.63 -3.72 -4.20
C ALA A 130 -1.27 -4.31 -3.84
N THR A 131 -0.57 -3.73 -2.85
CA THR A 131 0.71 -4.23 -2.35
C THR A 131 0.53 -5.57 -1.65
N GLU A 132 -0.50 -5.71 -0.82
CA GLU A 132 -0.85 -6.95 -0.13
C GLU A 132 -1.23 -8.06 -1.12
N LEU A 133 -2.05 -7.76 -2.12
CA LEU A 133 -2.38 -8.69 -3.21
C LEU A 133 -1.14 -9.10 -4.03
N LYS A 134 -0.24 -8.15 -4.31
CA LYS A 134 1.02 -8.45 -5.00
C LYS A 134 1.91 -9.37 -4.15
N PHE A 135 1.97 -9.11 -2.84
CA PHE A 135 2.70 -9.95 -1.89
C PHE A 135 2.12 -11.36 -1.84
N LEU A 136 0.80 -11.51 -1.66
CA LEU A 136 0.11 -12.81 -1.67
C LEU A 136 0.33 -13.57 -2.99
N ARG A 137 0.23 -12.90 -4.13
CA ARG A 137 0.52 -13.50 -5.45
C ARG A 137 1.98 -13.93 -5.61
N SER A 138 2.92 -13.22 -4.99
CA SER A 138 4.34 -13.56 -5.07
C SER A 138 4.73 -14.79 -4.23
N GLN A 139 3.90 -15.18 -3.27
CA GLN A 139 4.09 -16.38 -2.45
C GLN A 139 3.79 -17.68 -3.21
N ILE A 140 3.01 -17.59 -4.27
CA ILE A 140 2.74 -18.74 -5.16
C ILE A 140 3.69 -18.62 -6.35
N SER A 141 4.61 -19.55 -6.52
CA SER A 141 5.39 -19.65 -7.75
C SER A 141 4.53 -20.22 -8.88
N PRO A 142 4.03 -19.39 -9.84
CA PRO A 142 3.18 -19.90 -10.92
C PRO A 142 3.91 -20.97 -11.74
N HIS A 143 5.20 -20.80 -11.92
CA HIS A 143 6.04 -21.74 -12.65
C HIS A 143 6.12 -23.11 -11.95
N PHE A 144 6.20 -23.15 -10.61
CA PHE A 144 6.15 -24.40 -9.86
C PHE A 144 4.80 -25.10 -10.07
N LEU A 145 3.68 -24.37 -9.90
CA LEU A 145 2.35 -24.95 -10.09
C LEU A 145 2.13 -25.52 -11.50
N PHE A 146 2.52 -24.78 -12.54
CA PHE A 146 2.44 -25.27 -13.92
C PHE A 146 3.27 -26.52 -14.14
N ASN A 147 4.46 -26.61 -13.58
CA ASN A 147 5.31 -27.79 -13.68
C ASN A 147 4.71 -29.00 -12.97
N VAL A 148 4.17 -28.82 -11.75
CA VAL A 148 3.49 -29.90 -11.02
C VAL A 148 2.27 -30.38 -11.80
N LEU A 149 1.41 -29.48 -12.30
CA LEU A 149 0.24 -29.85 -13.11
C LEU A 149 0.66 -30.60 -14.38
N THR A 150 1.72 -30.18 -15.07
CA THR A 150 2.23 -30.87 -16.26
C THR A 150 2.69 -32.28 -15.91
N ASN A 151 3.36 -32.45 -14.76
CA ASN A 151 3.77 -33.77 -14.30
C ASN A 151 2.58 -34.65 -13.93
N LEU A 152 1.55 -34.12 -13.25
CA LEU A 152 0.31 -34.84 -12.95
C LEU A 152 -0.40 -35.33 -14.23
N VAL A 153 -0.42 -34.50 -15.29
CA VAL A 153 -0.96 -34.92 -16.60
C VAL A 153 -0.13 -36.07 -17.18
N SER A 154 1.20 -36.06 -17.01
CA SER A 154 2.06 -37.18 -17.45
C SER A 154 1.77 -38.45 -16.66
N LEU A 155 1.64 -38.36 -15.33
CA LEU A 155 1.25 -39.49 -14.46
C LEU A 155 -0.12 -40.08 -14.83
N ALA A 156 -1.08 -39.21 -15.13
CA ALA A 156 -2.43 -39.60 -15.56
C ALA A 156 -2.39 -40.35 -16.91
N ARG A 157 -1.65 -39.88 -17.89
CA ARG A 157 -1.45 -40.52 -19.18
C ARG A 157 -0.79 -41.90 -19.05
N LYS A 158 0.15 -42.03 -18.12
CA LYS A 158 0.84 -43.33 -17.80
C LYS A 158 0.01 -44.24 -16.90
N ARG A 159 -1.15 -43.82 -16.45
CA ARG A 159 -1.97 -44.53 -15.43
C ARG A 159 -1.14 -44.95 -14.20
N SER A 160 -0.30 -44.05 -13.72
CA SER A 160 0.61 -44.32 -12.62
C SER A 160 -0.09 -44.30 -11.28
N ASP A 161 0.20 -45.25 -10.43
CA ASP A 161 -0.29 -45.32 -9.03
C ASP A 161 0.21 -44.11 -8.19
N GLN A 162 1.20 -43.36 -8.67
CA GLN A 162 1.69 -42.15 -8.03
C GLN A 162 0.78 -40.94 -8.24
N LEU A 163 -0.24 -41.00 -9.10
CA LEU A 163 -1.11 -39.86 -9.40
C LEU A 163 -1.89 -39.39 -8.19
N GLU A 164 -2.58 -40.30 -7.50
CA GLU A 164 -3.38 -40.00 -6.34
C GLU A 164 -2.56 -39.41 -5.18
N PRO A 165 -1.45 -40.04 -4.74
CA PRO A 165 -0.56 -39.43 -3.74
C PRO A 165 -0.06 -38.05 -4.12
N ALA A 166 0.28 -37.81 -5.38
CA ALA A 166 0.75 -36.51 -5.85
C ALA A 166 -0.34 -35.43 -5.80
N LEU A 167 -1.59 -35.79 -6.14
CA LEU A 167 -2.74 -34.89 -6.03
C LEU A 167 -3.03 -34.50 -4.57
N ILE A 168 -2.95 -35.46 -3.65
CA ILE A 168 -3.13 -35.21 -2.21
C ILE A 168 -2.06 -34.23 -1.73
N LYS A 169 -0.79 -34.47 -2.04
CA LYS A 169 0.33 -33.58 -1.67
C LYS A 169 0.16 -32.17 -2.25
N LEU A 170 -0.30 -32.05 -3.49
CA LEU A 170 -0.57 -30.74 -4.09
C LEU A 170 -1.72 -30.03 -3.36
N SER A 171 -2.78 -30.76 -2.99
CA SER A 171 -3.91 -30.23 -2.23
C SER A 171 -3.47 -29.71 -0.86
N ASP A 172 -2.64 -30.46 -0.13
CA ASP A 172 -2.13 -30.04 1.18
C ASP A 172 -1.22 -28.82 1.08
N LEU A 173 -0.36 -28.79 0.07
CA LEU A 173 0.49 -27.63 -0.23
C LEU A 173 -0.33 -26.39 -0.54
N MET A 174 -1.38 -26.49 -1.37
CA MET A 174 -2.28 -25.38 -1.66
C MET A 174 -3.06 -24.93 -0.43
N ARG A 175 -3.51 -25.88 0.42
CA ARG A 175 -4.22 -25.55 1.67
C ARG A 175 -3.34 -24.72 2.58
N TYR A 176 -2.10 -25.13 2.80
CA TYR A 176 -1.15 -24.36 3.59
C TYR A 176 -0.98 -22.94 3.06
N MET A 177 -0.71 -22.77 1.76
CA MET A 177 -0.51 -21.46 1.13
C MET A 177 -1.73 -20.54 1.24
N LEU A 178 -2.96 -21.09 1.21
CA LEU A 178 -4.18 -20.28 1.16
C LEU A 178 -4.76 -19.98 2.55
N TYR A 179 -4.58 -20.88 3.52
CA TYR A 179 -5.26 -20.80 4.81
C TYR A 179 -4.31 -20.67 6.00
N ASP A 180 -3.25 -21.48 6.06
CA ASP A 180 -2.39 -21.54 7.24
C ASP A 180 -1.43 -20.35 7.32
N THR A 181 -1.14 -19.70 6.19
CA THR A 181 -0.28 -18.49 6.14
C THR A 181 -0.99 -17.20 6.51
N GLN A 182 -2.30 -17.23 6.79
CA GLN A 182 -3.06 -16.02 7.19
C GLN A 182 -2.80 -15.59 8.64
N GLY A 183 -2.17 -16.45 9.46
CA GLY A 183 -1.73 -16.15 10.81
C GLY A 183 -0.41 -15.38 10.85
N LYS A 184 -0.07 -14.81 12.01
CA LYS A 184 1.24 -14.16 12.19
C LYS A 184 2.39 -15.15 12.27
N ARG A 185 2.13 -16.38 12.71
CA ARG A 185 3.12 -17.48 12.84
C ARG A 185 2.43 -18.82 12.73
N VAL A 186 3.22 -19.84 12.37
CA VAL A 186 2.80 -21.26 12.27
C VAL A 186 3.70 -22.12 13.14
N GLU A 187 3.24 -23.32 13.50
CA GLU A 187 4.08 -24.32 14.15
C GLU A 187 5.16 -24.79 13.18
N LEU A 188 6.37 -25.03 13.69
CA LEU A 188 7.49 -25.53 12.89
C LEU A 188 7.13 -26.86 12.19
N ARG A 189 6.34 -27.69 12.84
CA ARG A 189 5.80 -28.92 12.24
C ARG A 189 5.09 -28.63 10.91
N THR A 190 4.21 -27.67 10.89
CA THR A 190 3.42 -27.31 9.70
C THR A 190 4.31 -26.78 8.56
N GLU A 191 5.31 -25.97 8.87
CA GLU A 191 6.32 -25.50 7.88
C GLU A 191 7.12 -26.65 7.32
N VAL A 192 7.52 -27.62 8.16
CA VAL A 192 8.25 -28.83 7.76
C VAL A 192 7.39 -29.77 6.92
N GLU A 193 6.13 -29.96 7.25
CA GLU A 193 5.18 -30.75 6.45
C GLU A 193 4.99 -30.14 5.06
N TYR A 194 4.88 -28.81 4.97
CA TYR A 194 4.83 -28.09 3.71
C TYR A 194 6.12 -28.29 2.89
N LEU A 195 7.29 -28.13 3.52
CA LEU A 195 8.58 -28.33 2.90
C LEU A 195 8.72 -29.74 2.34
N ASN A 196 8.35 -30.76 3.11
CA ASN A 196 8.39 -32.17 2.68
C ASN A 196 7.45 -32.42 1.49
N SER A 197 6.23 -31.89 1.52
CA SER A 197 5.28 -32.01 0.42
C SER A 197 5.81 -31.40 -0.88
N TYR A 198 6.48 -30.24 -0.77
CA TYR A 198 7.13 -29.58 -1.89
C TYR A 198 8.28 -30.45 -2.48
N VAL A 199 9.14 -30.95 -1.62
CA VAL A 199 10.29 -31.80 -2.01
C VAL A 199 9.83 -33.08 -2.70
N GLU A 200 8.81 -33.73 -2.17
CA GLU A 200 8.24 -34.95 -2.75
C GLU A 200 7.65 -34.69 -4.16
N LEU A 201 6.94 -33.57 -4.36
CA LEU A 201 6.45 -33.19 -5.69
C LEU A 201 7.62 -32.90 -6.66
N GLN A 202 8.71 -32.33 -6.18
CA GLN A 202 9.92 -32.15 -7.00
C GLN A 202 10.61 -33.46 -7.33
N LYS A 203 10.70 -34.41 -6.39
CA LYS A 203 11.21 -35.76 -6.65
C LYS A 203 10.41 -36.47 -7.74
N LEU A 204 9.07 -36.36 -7.70
CA LEU A 204 8.24 -36.91 -8.77
C LEU A 204 8.49 -36.26 -10.14
N ARG A 205 8.85 -34.97 -10.14
CA ARG A 205 9.14 -34.22 -11.38
C ARG A 205 10.48 -34.63 -11.99
N PHE A 206 11.51 -34.71 -11.19
CA PHE A 206 12.89 -34.92 -11.66
C PHE A 206 13.26 -36.40 -11.71
N GLY A 207 12.55 -37.28 -11.01
CA GLY A 207 12.86 -38.69 -10.97
C GLY A 207 14.30 -38.97 -10.51
N ASN A 208 15.02 -39.70 -11.32
CA ASN A 208 16.42 -40.04 -11.05
C ASN A 208 17.44 -39.03 -11.65
N ASP A 209 16.97 -37.98 -12.31
CA ASP A 209 17.83 -36.99 -12.94
C ASP A 209 18.53 -36.07 -11.92
N VAL A 210 18.00 -36.02 -10.68
CA VAL A 210 18.52 -35.20 -9.59
C VAL A 210 18.60 -36.03 -8.32
N GLU A 211 19.75 -36.03 -7.67
CA GLU A 211 19.91 -36.64 -6.35
C GLU A 211 19.40 -35.66 -5.28
N ILE A 212 18.32 -36.03 -4.60
CA ILE A 212 17.68 -35.17 -3.58
C ILE A 212 17.74 -35.88 -2.23
N VAL A 213 18.56 -35.35 -1.33
CA VAL A 213 18.70 -35.84 0.04
C VAL A 213 18.05 -34.82 0.99
N SER A 214 17.11 -35.29 1.80
CA SER A 214 16.45 -34.47 2.82
C SER A 214 16.59 -35.16 4.18
N ARG A 215 17.20 -34.44 5.13
CA ARG A 215 17.42 -34.92 6.51
C ARG A 215 16.84 -33.91 7.46
N ILE A 216 15.65 -34.22 7.98
CA ILE A 216 14.95 -33.36 8.90
C ILE A 216 14.86 -34.06 10.26
N GLU A 217 15.58 -33.50 11.23
CA GLU A 217 15.60 -34.00 12.61
C GLU A 217 14.77 -33.09 13.51
N LEU A 218 13.48 -33.44 13.64
CA LEU A 218 12.52 -32.69 14.46
C LEU A 218 11.99 -33.59 15.58
N LYS A 219 12.38 -33.31 16.83
CA LYS A 219 11.88 -34.02 17.99
C LYS A 219 10.44 -33.57 18.31
N GLU A 220 9.67 -34.41 19.00
CA GLU A 220 8.28 -34.09 19.38
C GLU A 220 8.15 -32.76 20.13
N GLN A 221 9.06 -32.48 21.04
CA GLN A 221 9.07 -31.24 21.84
C GLN A 221 9.35 -29.99 21.00
N ASP A 222 9.97 -30.10 19.83
CA ASP A 222 10.38 -28.98 19.00
C ASP A 222 9.31 -28.64 17.94
N GLN A 223 8.30 -29.48 17.78
CA GLN A 223 7.26 -29.37 16.75
C GLN A 223 6.36 -28.15 16.94
N SER A 224 6.11 -27.76 18.21
CA SER A 224 5.27 -26.63 18.59
C SER A 224 6.00 -25.27 18.56
N ASN A 225 7.30 -25.26 18.28
CA ASN A 225 8.02 -23.99 18.10
C ASN A 225 7.40 -23.15 16.99
N SER A 226 7.27 -21.84 17.21
CA SER A 226 6.58 -20.94 16.30
C SER A 226 7.53 -20.26 15.34
N ILE A 227 7.25 -20.33 14.04
CA ILE A 227 8.04 -19.72 12.97
C ILE A 227 7.16 -18.89 12.03
N GLU A 228 7.76 -17.93 11.35
CA GLU A 228 7.10 -17.20 10.26
C GLU A 228 6.76 -18.13 9.11
N PRO A 229 5.52 -18.14 8.59
CA PRO A 229 5.14 -19.02 7.49
C PRO A 229 5.93 -18.74 6.22
N MET A 230 6.18 -19.80 5.43
CA MET A 230 6.93 -19.74 4.16
C MET A 230 8.30 -19.08 4.30
N LEU A 231 9.00 -19.32 5.41
CA LEU A 231 10.34 -18.78 5.63
C LEU A 231 11.43 -19.69 5.05
N LEU A 232 11.25 -21.02 5.11
CA LEU A 232 12.24 -22.00 4.70
C LEU A 232 12.16 -22.34 3.21
N ILE A 233 10.98 -22.33 2.63
CA ILE A 233 10.73 -22.76 1.26
C ILE A 233 11.52 -21.99 0.19
N PRO A 234 11.74 -20.65 0.27
CA PRO A 234 12.47 -19.92 -0.75
C PRO A 234 13.94 -20.37 -0.93
N PHE A 235 14.55 -20.92 0.12
CA PHE A 235 15.90 -21.48 0.03
C PHE A 235 15.91 -22.77 -0.79
N VAL A 236 14.89 -23.60 -0.61
CA VAL A 236 14.70 -24.85 -1.35
C VAL A 236 14.29 -24.58 -2.79
N GLU A 237 13.38 -23.65 -3.03
CA GLU A 237 13.04 -23.20 -4.38
C GLU A 237 14.26 -22.69 -5.15
N ASN A 238 15.14 -21.94 -4.47
CA ASN A 238 16.39 -21.47 -5.04
C ASN A 238 17.31 -22.64 -5.46
N ALA A 239 17.41 -23.66 -4.61
CA ALA A 239 18.22 -24.85 -4.90
C ALA A 239 17.68 -25.62 -6.13
N PHE A 240 16.38 -25.82 -6.23
CA PHE A 240 15.77 -26.47 -7.41
C PHE A 240 15.86 -25.62 -8.67
N LYS A 241 15.75 -24.31 -8.55
CA LYS A 241 15.81 -23.40 -9.70
C LYS A 241 17.20 -23.32 -10.32
N HIS A 242 18.24 -23.34 -9.50
CA HIS A 242 19.61 -23.10 -9.91
C HIS A 242 20.51 -24.34 -9.87
N GLY A 243 20.15 -25.33 -9.05
CA GLY A 243 20.94 -26.56 -8.90
C GLY A 243 20.65 -27.64 -9.94
N VAL A 244 19.59 -27.52 -10.74
CA VAL A 244 19.14 -28.63 -11.61
C VAL A 244 19.38 -28.40 -13.09
N SER A 245 19.67 -27.18 -13.55
CA SER A 245 19.47 -26.87 -14.96
C SER A 245 20.64 -27.12 -15.92
N ILE A 246 21.89 -27.33 -15.45
CA ILE A 246 23.06 -27.36 -16.36
C ILE A 246 24.22 -28.27 -15.89
N VAL A 247 24.09 -28.98 -14.79
CA VAL A 247 25.17 -29.75 -14.18
C VAL A 247 25.03 -31.26 -14.48
N GLU A 248 26.16 -31.93 -14.77
CA GLU A 248 26.22 -33.37 -14.95
C GLU A 248 25.95 -34.13 -13.68
N ARG A 249 25.05 -34.40 -13.05
CA ARG A 249 24.64 -35.01 -11.75
C ARG A 249 24.27 -33.95 -10.72
N PRO A 250 23.16 -33.29 -10.92
CA PRO A 250 22.69 -32.32 -9.97
C PRO A 250 22.31 -32.96 -8.63
N GLN A 251 22.82 -32.34 -7.55
CA GLN A 251 22.55 -32.80 -6.17
C GLN A 251 21.97 -31.67 -5.36
N ILE A 252 20.98 -32.00 -4.53
CA ILE A 252 20.41 -31.11 -3.54
C ILE A 252 20.40 -31.82 -2.19
N ASP A 253 21.10 -31.28 -1.20
CA ASP A 253 21.14 -31.76 0.19
C ASP A 253 20.48 -30.72 1.08
N MET A 254 19.49 -31.13 1.87
CA MET A 254 18.77 -30.28 2.82
C MET A 254 18.85 -30.89 4.21
N ARG A 255 19.20 -30.08 5.20
CA ARG A 255 19.27 -30.50 6.61
C ARG A 255 18.52 -29.49 7.48
N LEU A 256 17.69 -29.99 8.36
CA LEU A 256 17.03 -29.20 9.37
C LEU A 256 17.22 -29.88 10.71
N SER A 257 17.71 -29.13 11.68
CA SER A 257 17.84 -29.60 13.05
C SER A 257 17.44 -28.51 14.04
N VAL A 258 16.90 -28.92 15.18
CA VAL A 258 16.57 -28.03 16.29
C VAL A 258 17.35 -28.44 17.52
N ASN A 259 17.98 -27.46 18.16
CA ASN A 259 18.71 -27.65 19.38
C ASN A 259 18.31 -26.57 20.41
N GLY A 260 17.41 -26.93 21.32
CA GLY A 260 16.81 -25.99 22.29
C GLY A 260 15.94 -24.95 21.59
N ASP A 261 16.31 -23.68 21.71
CA ASP A 261 15.61 -22.53 21.12
C ASP A 261 16.13 -22.14 19.73
N ARG A 262 17.04 -22.94 19.14
CA ARG A 262 17.72 -22.63 17.90
C ARG A 262 17.42 -23.65 16.80
N LEU A 263 16.94 -23.13 15.68
CA LEU A 263 16.80 -23.84 14.41
C LEU A 263 18.07 -23.64 13.58
N THR A 264 18.62 -24.71 13.02
CA THR A 264 19.63 -24.68 11.95
C THR A 264 19.03 -25.31 10.71
N PHE A 265 19.00 -24.56 9.62
CA PHE A 265 18.54 -25.03 8.31
C PHE A 265 19.62 -24.81 7.27
N GLU A 266 20.02 -25.89 6.63
CA GLU A 266 21.07 -25.90 5.62
C GLU A 266 20.52 -26.42 4.30
N VAL A 267 20.86 -25.74 3.22
CA VAL A 267 20.54 -26.16 1.85
C VAL A 267 21.80 -26.05 1.03
N CYS A 268 22.22 -27.16 0.42
CA CYS A 268 23.36 -27.23 -0.49
C CYS A 268 22.87 -27.74 -1.84
N ASN A 269 23.28 -27.09 -2.92
CA ASN A 269 23.05 -27.58 -4.27
C ASN A 269 24.28 -27.43 -5.15
N THR A 270 24.39 -28.30 -6.15
CA THR A 270 25.38 -28.15 -7.23
C THR A 270 25.12 -26.86 -7.99
N PHE A 271 26.22 -26.21 -8.43
CA PHE A 271 26.18 -24.90 -9.06
C PHE A 271 27.33 -24.84 -10.10
N ASP A 272 27.03 -24.30 -11.29
CA ASP A 272 28.06 -24.08 -12.31
C ASP A 272 28.34 -22.58 -12.47
N GLU A 273 29.56 -22.19 -12.15
CA GLU A 273 30.02 -20.80 -12.20
C GLU A 273 30.08 -20.24 -13.64
N ALA A 274 30.32 -21.09 -14.64
CA ALA A 274 30.47 -20.68 -16.02
C ALA A 274 29.13 -20.18 -16.64
N PHE A 275 28.00 -20.62 -16.12
CA PHE A 275 26.66 -20.25 -16.59
C PHE A 275 25.96 -19.21 -15.72
N ALA A 276 26.59 -18.77 -14.63
CA ALA A 276 26.03 -17.77 -13.71
C ALA A 276 25.90 -16.34 -14.32
N GLY A 277 26.64 -16.04 -15.37
CA GLY A 277 26.78 -14.69 -15.94
C GLY A 277 25.62 -14.17 -16.81
N GLY A 278 24.60 -14.99 -17.09
CA GLY A 278 23.59 -14.64 -18.11
C GLY A 278 22.17 -14.29 -17.61
N LYS A 279 21.82 -14.49 -16.33
CA LYS A 279 20.45 -14.33 -15.82
C LYS A 279 20.37 -13.79 -14.38
N GLU A 280 21.23 -12.86 -14.00
CA GLU A 280 21.28 -12.36 -12.61
C GLU A 280 20.06 -11.52 -12.17
N GLU A 281 19.31 -10.87 -13.07
CA GLU A 281 18.26 -9.93 -12.66
C GLU A 281 16.98 -10.56 -12.08
N SER A 282 16.63 -11.78 -12.44
CA SER A 282 15.40 -12.43 -11.94
C SER A 282 15.61 -13.41 -10.77
N SER A 283 16.84 -13.83 -10.48
CA SER A 283 17.14 -14.85 -9.47
C SER A 283 17.41 -14.31 -8.06
N GLY A 284 17.69 -13.02 -7.93
CA GLY A 284 17.99 -12.39 -6.63
C GLY A 284 16.76 -11.96 -5.81
N LEU A 285 15.56 -11.87 -6.40
CA LEU A 285 14.40 -11.32 -5.73
C LEU A 285 13.88 -12.21 -4.58
N GLY A 286 13.85 -13.53 -4.76
CA GLY A 286 13.38 -14.46 -3.73
C GLY A 286 14.23 -14.42 -2.47
N LEU A 287 15.55 -14.59 -2.61
CA LEU A 287 16.48 -14.54 -1.49
C LEU A 287 16.54 -13.14 -0.85
N LYS A 288 16.55 -12.07 -1.64
CA LYS A 288 16.49 -10.69 -1.11
C LYS A 288 15.25 -10.46 -0.25
N ASN A 289 14.09 -10.95 -0.67
CA ASN A 289 12.84 -10.84 0.11
C ASN A 289 12.96 -11.60 1.44
N VAL A 290 13.53 -12.81 1.43
CA VAL A 290 13.73 -13.58 2.67
C VAL A 290 14.71 -12.88 3.61
N VAL A 291 15.83 -12.35 3.11
CA VAL A 291 16.77 -11.56 3.90
C VAL A 291 16.08 -10.36 4.54
N SER A 292 15.27 -9.63 3.78
CA SER A 292 14.51 -8.49 4.30
C SER A 292 13.52 -8.91 5.39
N ARG A 293 12.83 -10.05 5.22
CA ARG A 293 11.92 -10.60 6.23
C ARG A 293 12.64 -11.03 7.50
N LEU A 294 13.80 -11.72 7.36
CA LEU A 294 14.64 -12.11 8.49
C LEU A 294 15.11 -10.89 9.29
N ASN A 295 15.61 -9.87 8.61
CA ASN A 295 16.04 -8.62 9.25
C ASN A 295 14.91 -7.91 9.99
N LEU A 296 13.69 -7.95 9.44
CA LEU A 296 12.53 -7.28 10.04
C LEU A 296 11.93 -8.05 11.22
N LEU A 297 11.79 -9.38 11.09
CA LEU A 297 11.03 -10.21 12.03
C LEU A 297 11.88 -10.94 13.05
N TYR A 298 13.18 -11.10 12.77
CA TYR A 298 14.14 -11.81 13.60
C TYR A 298 15.42 -10.98 13.80
N GLU A 299 15.29 -9.67 13.99
CA GLU A 299 16.40 -8.76 14.24
C GLU A 299 17.23 -9.22 15.45
N GLY A 300 18.53 -9.44 15.25
CA GLY A 300 19.45 -9.94 16.29
C GLY A 300 19.25 -11.41 16.69
N LYS A 301 18.31 -12.14 16.06
CA LYS A 301 17.97 -13.54 16.37
C LYS A 301 18.14 -14.47 15.18
N HIS A 302 18.78 -14.02 14.11
CA HIS A 302 19.13 -14.86 12.97
C HIS A 302 20.55 -14.59 12.50
N ASP A 303 21.13 -15.61 11.89
CA ASP A 303 22.38 -15.54 11.13
C ASP A 303 22.18 -16.31 9.82
N LEU A 304 22.39 -15.64 8.70
CA LEU A 304 22.28 -16.22 7.37
C LEU A 304 23.61 -16.14 6.66
N THR A 305 24.19 -17.29 6.40
CA THR A 305 25.44 -17.42 5.64
C THR A 305 25.18 -18.02 4.27
N ILE A 306 25.67 -17.38 3.22
CA ILE A 306 25.65 -17.88 1.84
C ILE A 306 27.04 -17.98 1.32
N ARG A 307 27.44 -19.18 0.88
CA ARG A 307 28.77 -19.46 0.34
C ARG A 307 28.69 -20.13 -1.03
N LYS A 308 29.65 -19.82 -1.88
CA LYS A 308 29.85 -20.46 -3.17
C LYS A 308 31.26 -21.04 -3.17
N GLU A 309 31.37 -22.33 -3.06
CA GLU A 309 32.67 -23.03 -2.97
C GLU A 309 32.60 -24.39 -3.70
N ASN A 310 33.61 -24.75 -4.43
CA ASN A 310 33.76 -26.08 -5.07
C ASN A 310 32.56 -26.51 -5.93
N ASN A 311 32.04 -25.63 -6.76
CA ASN A 311 30.83 -25.85 -7.57
C ASN A 311 29.59 -26.20 -6.75
N GLN A 312 29.55 -25.78 -5.49
CA GLN A 312 28.40 -25.92 -4.62
C GLN A 312 27.93 -24.54 -4.08
N PHE A 313 26.64 -24.39 -4.01
CA PHE A 313 25.99 -23.23 -3.40
C PHE A 313 25.42 -23.65 -2.05
N HIS A 314 25.96 -23.09 -0.98
CA HIS A 314 25.60 -23.40 0.39
C HIS A 314 24.84 -22.24 1.02
N ILE A 315 23.68 -22.53 1.61
CA ILE A 315 22.92 -21.62 2.46
C ILE A 315 22.84 -22.24 3.84
N THR A 316 23.18 -21.49 4.87
CA THR A 316 22.98 -21.88 6.27
C THR A 316 22.21 -20.76 6.98
N LEU A 317 21.02 -21.09 7.47
CA LEU A 317 20.20 -20.23 8.31
C LEU A 317 20.23 -20.76 9.75
N ASN A 318 20.73 -19.96 10.68
CA ASN A 318 20.57 -20.16 12.11
C ASN A 318 19.51 -19.18 12.60
N LEU A 319 18.47 -19.68 13.28
CA LEU A 319 17.34 -18.89 13.73
C LEU A 319 17.05 -19.21 15.19
N GLN A 320 16.94 -18.19 16.04
CA GLN A 320 16.45 -18.33 17.39
C GLN A 320 14.93 -18.10 17.43
N PHE A 321 14.19 -19.03 18.01
CA PHE A 321 12.74 -18.89 18.16
C PHE A 321 12.39 -17.69 19.06
N VAL A 322 11.22 -17.10 18.81
CA VAL A 322 10.77 -15.87 19.50
C VAL A 322 9.49 -16.13 20.27
#